data_c00739fa7ab420a8ae0302001f515ba1
#
_entry.id   c00739fa7ab420a8ae0302001f515ba1
#
_cell.length_a   1.000
_cell.length_b   1.000
_cell.length_c   1.000
_cell.angle_alpha   90.00
_cell.angle_beta   90.00
_cell.angle_gamma   90.00
#
_symmetry.space_group_name_H-M   'P 1'
#
loop_
_entity.id
_entity.type
_entity.pdbx_description
1 polymer ?
#
loop_
_entity_poly.entity_id
_entity_poly.type
_entity_poly.pdbx_seq_one_letter_code
_entity_poly.pdbx_strand_id
1 'polypeptide(L)'
;MAIVGLAITLYFTAAPVGGAIKAWQSRRLARQAFALIERKQWSEANAKARDAYLLRPTEPEAWRAIARLLSRAGQGTTALEWWKKLDDEHRLTVEDRRDFAGAALAAGQLTRAATQIDALFAQRRGLAPIDILLAGQLAVRRSDAVLAVDYAERALADKRAKPYDILSAAILVLSVTTHDSQHYISAWKRIEDLARDPKNAASLEALVFLAREQPVAPSPSTGDKTPFSLGGASAAQPTPAMGSADALSLSLSATPQPVATMGDIEVANALENHPDARPYHKLLALQLRVQHDPALTDEYVARAVERFGSGNNETLAALAAWLNSLGRAGKALEVLPLDRALQHQDLFLQHINALAALERWNEVKDVLTSERFPLEPVFQHMYLATARTHLGEATAATNEWHRALEAANTPEKLIALAGYAEQNPANDIAGTAYSEAIKLAPKNRAAYAGRLRVALTSGRTPEAQTVAAEIVQLWPDDAVARNQDAYLRLLLGASDGAAEAAERQAQVLVAQEPLNWEARATLGLARLRLGRKEDALKAFRGVRATGSEPPGALAVRAAILAVNGYEDGAKGDARNLGAAQLLPEERALIAPLMVD
;
A
#
# COMPACT_ATOMS: atom_id res chain seq x y z
N MET A 1 31.57 26.60 58.17
CA MET A 1 31.87 25.23 57.68
C MET A 1 30.62 24.34 57.64
N ALA A 2 29.76 24.29 58.68
CA ALA A 2 28.57 23.43 58.68
C ALA A 2 27.51 23.77 57.63
N ILE A 3 27.29 25.05 57.32
CA ILE A 3 26.31 25.51 56.30
C ILE A 3 26.74 25.16 54.88
N VAL A 4 28.03 25.21 54.56
CA VAL A 4 28.59 24.84 53.28
C VAL A 4 28.51 23.32 53.06
N GLY A 5 28.75 22.53 54.11
CA GLY A 5 28.61 21.08 54.09
C GLY A 5 27.12 20.66 53.87
N LEU A 6 26.18 21.36 54.50
CA LEU A 6 24.74 21.09 54.31
C LEU A 6 24.26 21.44 52.89
N ALA A 7 24.73 22.55 52.33
CA ALA A 7 24.40 22.97 50.95
C ALA A 7 24.97 22.00 49.90
N ILE A 8 26.21 21.52 50.12
CA ILE A 8 26.84 20.50 49.24
C ILE A 8 26.10 19.18 49.35
N THR A 9 25.72 18.74 50.54
CA THR A 9 24.95 17.49 50.72
C THR A 9 23.56 17.59 50.14
N LEU A 10 22.86 18.72 50.29
CA LEU A 10 21.57 19.00 49.65
C LEU A 10 21.68 19.04 48.12
N TYR A 11 22.74 19.62 47.57
CA TYR A 11 22.98 19.63 46.10
C TYR A 11 23.23 18.23 45.54
N PHE A 12 24.07 17.41 46.22
CA PHE A 12 24.32 16.03 45.83
C PHE A 12 23.16 15.06 46.05
N THR A 13 22.23 15.35 46.97
CA THR A 13 21.04 14.53 47.17
C THR A 13 19.83 15.01 46.35
N ALA A 14 19.70 16.32 46.11
CA ALA A 14 18.58 16.87 45.33
C ALA A 14 18.65 16.51 43.84
N ALA A 15 19.84 16.48 43.24
CA ALA A 15 20.03 16.15 41.82
C ALA A 15 19.58 14.70 41.49
N PRO A 16 19.98 13.64 42.22
CA PRO A 16 19.52 12.29 41.95
C PRO A 16 18.04 12.09 42.23
N VAL A 17 17.49 12.75 43.26
CA VAL A 17 16.06 12.70 43.58
C VAL A 17 15.23 13.39 42.50
N GLY A 18 15.65 14.56 42.02
CA GLY A 18 15.00 15.23 40.89
C GLY A 18 15.03 14.39 39.58
N GLY A 19 16.14 13.70 39.35
CA GLY A 19 16.27 12.75 38.23
C GLY A 19 15.34 11.55 38.35
N ALA A 20 15.18 10.99 39.54
CA ALA A 20 14.29 9.88 39.82
C ALA A 20 12.82 10.26 39.67
N ILE A 21 12.43 11.47 40.15
CA ILE A 21 11.06 11.99 39.99
C ILE A 21 10.73 12.17 38.48
N LYS A 22 11.62 12.79 37.72
CA LYS A 22 11.43 12.96 36.26
C LYS A 22 11.31 11.62 35.54
N ALA A 23 12.12 10.62 35.92
CA ALA A 23 12.03 9.27 35.37
C ALA A 23 10.65 8.63 35.67
N TRP A 24 10.20 8.73 36.92
CA TRP A 24 8.91 8.19 37.31
C TRP A 24 7.73 8.88 36.57
N GLN A 25 7.77 10.21 36.44
CA GLN A 25 6.75 10.97 35.70
C GLN A 25 6.77 10.63 34.20
N SER A 26 7.95 10.53 33.58
CA SER A 26 8.10 10.13 32.18
C SER A 26 7.51 8.72 31.92
N ARG A 27 7.82 7.74 32.79
CA ARG A 27 7.22 6.39 32.70
C ARG A 27 5.71 6.41 32.89
N ARG A 28 5.18 7.26 33.78
CA ARG A 28 3.73 7.42 33.98
C ARG A 28 3.06 7.94 32.71
N LEU A 29 3.64 8.96 32.08
CA LEU A 29 3.13 9.53 30.81
C LEU A 29 3.22 8.49 29.66
N ALA A 30 4.32 7.74 29.58
CA ALA A 30 4.45 6.66 28.61
C ALA A 30 3.37 5.58 28.78
N ARG A 31 3.06 5.17 30.02
CA ARG A 31 1.96 4.22 30.27
C ARG A 31 0.59 4.78 29.87
N GLN A 32 0.35 6.07 30.08
CA GLN A 32 -0.87 6.73 29.58
C GLN A 32 -0.92 6.71 28.06
N ALA A 33 0.21 6.96 27.38
CA ALA A 33 0.29 6.86 25.94
C ALA A 33 -0.04 5.43 25.44
N PHE A 34 0.46 4.37 26.10
CA PHE A 34 0.12 2.99 25.75
C PHE A 34 -1.39 2.73 25.85
N ALA A 35 -2.03 3.16 26.93
CA ALA A 35 -3.48 2.99 27.10
C ALA A 35 -4.30 3.73 26.02
N LEU A 36 -3.82 4.89 25.57
CA LEU A 36 -4.45 5.67 24.48
C LEU A 36 -4.21 5.04 23.11
N ILE A 37 -3.02 4.47 22.87
CA ILE A 37 -2.71 3.69 21.65
C ILE A 37 -3.67 2.51 21.50
N GLU A 38 -3.89 1.75 22.57
CA GLU A 38 -4.82 0.61 22.55
C GLU A 38 -6.27 1.04 22.28
N ARG A 39 -6.64 2.27 22.68
CA ARG A 39 -7.95 2.87 22.39
C ARG A 39 -8.02 3.57 21.03
N LYS A 40 -6.94 3.55 20.26
CA LYS A 40 -6.80 4.24 18.97
C LYS A 40 -7.00 5.78 19.07
N GLN A 41 -6.74 6.38 20.22
CA GLN A 41 -6.80 7.82 20.46
C GLN A 41 -5.45 8.47 20.12
N TRP A 42 -5.16 8.55 18.81
CA TRP A 42 -3.82 8.85 18.28
C TRP A 42 -3.28 10.22 18.68
N SER A 43 -4.11 11.27 18.63
CA SER A 43 -3.72 12.65 18.96
C SER A 43 -3.29 12.77 20.43
N GLU A 44 -4.10 12.22 21.34
CA GLU A 44 -3.82 12.24 22.78
C GLU A 44 -2.62 11.35 23.12
N ALA A 45 -2.51 10.18 22.46
CA ALA A 45 -1.38 9.28 22.60
C ALA A 45 -0.07 9.97 22.20
N ASN A 46 -0.07 10.71 21.06
CA ASN A 46 1.08 11.47 20.59
C ASN A 46 1.49 12.55 21.58
N ALA A 47 0.53 13.31 22.11
CA ALA A 47 0.80 14.33 23.13
C ALA A 47 1.49 13.70 24.35
N LYS A 48 0.95 12.59 24.89
CA LYS A 48 1.52 11.91 26.06
C LYS A 48 2.90 11.29 25.81
N ALA A 49 3.11 10.67 24.64
CA ALA A 49 4.41 10.10 24.26
C ALA A 49 5.47 11.19 24.14
N ARG A 50 5.12 12.32 23.49
CA ARG A 50 6.01 13.50 23.35
C ARG A 50 6.33 14.11 24.72
N ASP A 51 5.34 14.30 25.57
CA ASP A 51 5.53 14.85 26.91
C ASP A 51 6.46 13.95 27.75
N ALA A 52 6.29 12.62 27.65
CA ALA A 52 7.17 11.65 28.30
C ALA A 52 8.64 11.81 27.83
N TYR A 53 8.86 11.95 26.55
CA TYR A 53 10.18 12.14 25.96
C TYR A 53 10.81 13.49 26.33
N LEU A 54 10.05 14.58 26.23
CA LEU A 54 10.54 15.92 26.57
C LEU A 54 10.93 16.03 28.06
N LEU A 55 10.19 15.33 28.94
CA LEU A 55 10.51 15.31 30.36
C LEU A 55 11.83 14.56 30.66
N ARG A 56 12.09 13.47 29.96
CA ARG A 56 13.34 12.69 30.07
C ARG A 56 13.68 12.00 28.74
N PRO A 57 14.50 12.63 27.89
CA PRO A 57 14.88 12.10 26.58
C PRO A 57 15.64 10.78 26.58
N THR A 58 16.20 10.37 27.75
CA THR A 58 16.93 9.11 27.94
C THR A 58 16.08 7.99 28.55
N GLU A 59 14.77 8.17 28.71
CA GLU A 59 13.90 7.16 29.30
C GLU A 59 13.44 6.14 28.25
N PRO A 60 13.79 4.85 28.38
CA PRO A 60 13.44 3.83 27.38
C PRO A 60 11.93 3.66 27.20
N GLU A 61 11.13 3.85 28.26
CA GLU A 61 9.67 3.77 28.15
C GLU A 61 9.07 4.87 27.28
N ALA A 62 9.69 6.07 27.26
CA ALA A 62 9.27 7.15 26.37
C ALA A 62 9.59 6.81 24.90
N TRP A 63 10.78 6.22 24.64
CA TRP A 63 11.13 5.75 23.30
C TRP A 63 10.19 4.66 22.81
N ARG A 64 9.86 3.69 23.69
CA ARG A 64 8.90 2.62 23.42
C ARG A 64 7.51 3.17 23.08
N ALA A 65 7.04 4.19 23.81
CA ALA A 65 5.76 4.81 23.55
C ALA A 65 5.73 5.48 22.17
N ILE A 66 6.79 6.20 21.79
CA ILE A 66 6.92 6.82 20.46
C ILE A 66 7.00 5.75 19.38
N ALA A 67 7.87 4.75 19.55
CA ALA A 67 8.05 3.67 18.57
C ALA A 67 6.75 2.91 18.31
N ARG A 68 6.03 2.54 19.38
CA ARG A 68 4.75 1.82 19.28
C ARG A 68 3.66 2.68 18.65
N LEU A 69 3.57 3.95 19.03
CA LEU A 69 2.64 4.89 18.41
C LEU A 69 2.86 4.99 16.91
N LEU A 70 4.11 5.24 16.48
CA LEU A 70 4.46 5.37 15.07
C LEU A 70 4.21 4.06 14.29
N SER A 71 4.55 2.91 14.88
CA SER A 71 4.29 1.60 14.27
C SER A 71 2.79 1.37 14.04
N ARG A 72 1.95 1.68 15.05
CA ARG A 72 0.50 1.49 14.97
C ARG A 72 -0.20 2.56 14.14
N ALA A 73 0.41 3.74 13.97
CA ALA A 73 -0.07 4.81 13.08
C ALA A 73 0.39 4.62 11.62
N GLY A 74 1.02 3.50 11.25
CA GLY A 74 1.48 3.23 9.90
C GLY A 74 2.79 3.95 9.50
N GLN A 75 3.44 4.65 10.42
CA GLN A 75 4.71 5.36 10.19
C GLN A 75 5.92 4.45 10.49
N GLY A 76 5.92 3.25 9.88
CA GLY A 76 6.89 2.21 10.17
C GLY A 76 8.34 2.65 10.00
N THR A 77 8.66 3.38 8.94
CA THR A 77 10.03 3.87 8.67
C THR A 77 10.57 4.74 9.80
N THR A 78 9.78 5.68 10.29
CA THR A 78 10.15 6.56 11.42
C THR A 78 10.22 5.78 12.74
N ALA A 79 9.34 4.80 12.93
CA ALA A 79 9.33 3.92 14.10
C ALA A 79 10.63 3.12 14.23
N LEU A 80 11.23 2.70 13.10
CA LEU A 80 12.43 1.86 13.09
C LEU A 80 13.64 2.49 13.79
N GLU A 81 13.80 3.80 13.75
CA GLU A 81 14.90 4.49 14.42
C GLU A 81 14.75 4.41 15.96
N TRP A 82 13.50 4.50 16.44
CA TRP A 82 13.21 4.36 17.87
C TRP A 82 13.34 2.92 18.35
N TRP A 83 12.88 1.95 17.53
CA TRP A 83 13.09 0.52 17.82
C TRP A 83 14.56 0.16 17.83
N LYS A 84 15.34 0.65 16.86
CA LYS A 84 16.77 0.45 16.82
C LYS A 84 17.46 0.97 18.08
N LYS A 85 17.10 2.15 18.56
CA LYS A 85 17.65 2.73 19.79
C LYS A 85 17.39 1.86 21.02
N LEU A 86 16.20 1.25 21.11
CA LEU A 86 15.87 0.30 22.17
C LEU A 86 16.64 -1.02 22.02
N ASP A 87 16.89 -1.48 20.81
CA ASP A 87 17.66 -2.70 20.52
C ASP A 87 19.14 -2.51 20.85
N ASP A 88 19.73 -1.39 20.44
CA ASP A 88 21.12 -1.02 20.75
C ASP A 88 21.39 -0.99 22.27
N GLU A 89 20.41 -0.61 23.08
CA GLU A 89 20.48 -0.66 24.54
C GLU A 89 20.02 -1.99 25.18
N HIS A 90 19.72 -3.01 24.36
CA HIS A 90 19.22 -4.32 24.82
C HIS A 90 17.95 -4.23 25.70
N ARG A 91 17.05 -3.29 25.36
CA ARG A 91 15.82 -2.98 26.13
C ARG A 91 14.54 -3.50 25.50
N LEU A 92 14.63 -4.25 24.39
CA LEU A 92 13.45 -4.79 23.72
C LEU A 92 12.79 -5.92 24.53
N THR A 93 11.50 -5.80 24.74
CA THR A 93 10.63 -6.89 25.22
C THR A 93 10.20 -7.79 24.05
N VAL A 94 9.47 -8.87 24.35
CA VAL A 94 8.90 -9.76 23.32
C VAL A 94 7.91 -9.01 22.43
N GLU A 95 7.04 -8.21 23.05
CA GLU A 95 6.08 -7.37 22.32
C GLU A 95 6.78 -6.33 21.46
N ASP A 96 7.84 -5.71 21.98
CA ASP A 96 8.62 -4.74 21.21
C ASP A 96 9.27 -5.37 19.97
N ARG A 97 9.78 -6.62 20.09
CA ARG A 97 10.33 -7.35 18.93
C ARG A 97 9.28 -7.65 17.88
N ARG A 98 8.03 -7.96 18.30
CA ARG A 98 6.89 -8.13 17.37
C ARG A 98 6.57 -6.83 16.64
N ASP A 99 6.43 -5.74 17.39
CA ASP A 99 6.15 -4.42 16.80
C ASP A 99 7.30 -3.96 15.90
N PHE A 100 8.56 -4.20 16.29
CA PHE A 100 9.73 -3.91 15.48
C PHE A 100 9.76 -4.74 14.18
N ALA A 101 9.54 -6.05 14.27
CA ALA A 101 9.49 -6.94 13.10
C ALA A 101 8.39 -6.49 12.14
N GLY A 102 7.19 -6.19 12.64
CA GLY A 102 6.08 -5.69 11.84
C GLY A 102 6.40 -4.35 11.16
N ALA A 103 6.99 -3.39 11.88
CA ALA A 103 7.41 -2.12 11.31
C ALA A 103 8.51 -2.30 10.24
N ALA A 104 9.45 -3.22 10.46
CA ALA A 104 10.51 -3.53 9.50
C ALA A 104 9.96 -4.20 8.23
N LEU A 105 8.99 -5.10 8.35
CA LEU A 105 8.29 -5.71 7.21
C LEU A 105 7.52 -4.66 6.40
N ALA A 106 6.79 -3.77 7.08
CA ALA A 106 6.06 -2.68 6.43
C ALA A 106 7.00 -1.70 5.70
N ALA A 107 8.19 -1.45 6.26
CA ALA A 107 9.21 -0.60 5.65
C ALA A 107 10.10 -1.33 4.62
N GLY A 108 9.85 -2.61 4.32
CA GLY A 108 10.66 -3.40 3.39
C GLY A 108 12.08 -3.73 3.87
N GLN A 109 12.38 -3.55 5.17
CA GLN A 109 13.71 -3.84 5.75
C GLN A 109 13.80 -5.31 6.19
N LEU A 110 13.81 -6.22 5.22
CA LEU A 110 13.65 -7.66 5.44
C LEU A 110 14.73 -8.27 6.34
N THR A 111 15.97 -7.80 6.24
CA THR A 111 17.08 -8.28 7.10
C THR A 111 16.84 -7.92 8.57
N ARG A 112 16.35 -6.69 8.86
CA ARG A 112 16.02 -6.29 10.23
C ARG A 112 14.81 -7.07 10.76
N ALA A 113 13.79 -7.27 9.91
CA ALA A 113 12.64 -8.09 10.26
C ALA A 113 13.07 -9.51 10.62
N ALA A 114 13.92 -10.13 9.78
CA ALA A 114 14.46 -11.47 10.02
C ALA A 114 15.19 -11.55 11.37
N THR A 115 16.08 -10.60 11.67
CA THR A 115 16.82 -10.57 12.95
C THR A 115 15.89 -10.58 14.16
N GLN A 116 14.79 -9.79 14.13
CA GLN A 116 13.85 -9.77 15.24
C GLN A 116 12.99 -11.03 15.30
N ILE A 117 12.59 -11.58 14.15
CA ILE A 117 11.85 -12.84 14.06
C ILE A 117 12.71 -14.00 14.58
N ASP A 118 13.97 -14.09 14.17
CA ASP A 118 14.91 -15.13 14.64
C ASP A 118 15.10 -15.03 16.17
N ALA A 119 15.18 -13.80 16.72
CA ALA A 119 15.26 -13.60 18.15
C ALA A 119 13.97 -14.00 18.89
N LEU A 120 12.78 -13.89 18.26
CA LEU A 120 11.52 -14.45 18.79
C LEU A 120 11.55 -15.97 18.77
N PHE A 121 12.05 -16.57 17.69
CA PHE A 121 12.15 -18.04 17.54
C PHE A 121 13.17 -18.66 18.49
N ALA A 122 14.23 -17.94 18.84
CA ALA A 122 15.26 -18.39 19.78
C ALA A 122 14.80 -18.44 21.25
N GLN A 123 13.59 -17.93 21.57
CA GLN A 123 13.10 -17.92 22.94
C GLN A 123 12.69 -19.33 23.41
N ARG A 124 13.06 -19.66 24.66
CA ARG A 124 12.70 -20.96 25.26
C ARG A 124 11.20 -21.13 25.54
N ARG A 125 10.42 -20.04 25.56
CA ARG A 125 8.95 -20.07 25.64
C ARG A 125 8.41 -20.36 24.24
N GLY A 126 7.49 -21.30 24.12
CA GLY A 126 6.92 -21.67 22.83
C GLY A 126 6.38 -20.47 22.06
N LEU A 127 6.60 -20.47 20.73
CA LEU A 127 6.17 -19.41 19.80
C LEU A 127 4.67 -19.16 19.93
N ALA A 128 4.29 -17.89 19.96
CA ALA A 128 2.88 -17.52 19.84
C ALA A 128 2.46 -17.53 18.35
N PRO A 129 1.17 -17.72 18.02
CA PRO A 129 0.68 -17.68 16.65
C PRO A 129 1.14 -16.45 15.88
N ILE A 130 1.12 -15.27 16.52
CA ILE A 130 1.58 -14.02 15.91
C ILE A 130 3.07 -14.04 15.53
N ASP A 131 3.92 -14.74 16.26
CA ASP A 131 5.35 -14.86 15.95
C ASP A 131 5.55 -15.68 14.67
N ILE A 132 4.75 -16.74 14.51
CA ILE A 132 4.73 -17.59 13.31
C ILE A 132 4.21 -16.80 12.12
N LEU A 133 3.17 -15.99 12.31
CA LEU A 133 2.61 -15.13 11.25
C LEU A 133 3.60 -14.06 10.76
N LEU A 134 4.40 -13.48 11.64
CA LEU A 134 5.48 -12.56 11.24
C LEU A 134 6.51 -13.26 10.34
N ALA A 135 6.85 -14.52 10.64
CA ALA A 135 7.73 -15.32 9.78
C ALA A 135 7.07 -15.62 8.42
N GLY A 136 5.77 -15.93 8.41
CA GLY A 136 5.00 -16.11 7.18
C GLY A 136 4.97 -14.83 6.32
N GLN A 137 4.74 -13.67 6.93
CA GLN A 137 4.79 -12.37 6.23
C GLN A 137 6.20 -12.08 5.66
N LEU A 138 7.25 -12.43 6.38
CA LEU A 138 8.62 -12.32 5.87
C LEU A 138 8.85 -13.23 4.66
N ALA A 139 8.33 -14.46 4.69
CA ALA A 139 8.40 -15.39 3.57
C ALA A 139 7.68 -14.83 2.33
N VAL A 140 6.48 -14.26 2.50
CA VAL A 140 5.78 -13.56 1.40
C VAL A 140 6.65 -12.46 0.80
N ARG A 141 7.26 -11.62 1.64
CA ARG A 141 8.12 -10.51 1.17
C ARG A 141 9.40 -11.00 0.49
N ARG A 142 9.80 -12.24 0.73
CA ARG A 142 10.92 -12.92 0.05
C ARG A 142 10.47 -13.75 -1.15
N SER A 143 9.20 -13.68 -1.52
CA SER A 143 8.59 -14.47 -2.61
C SER A 143 8.70 -15.99 -2.39
N ASP A 144 8.77 -16.44 -1.14
CA ASP A 144 8.77 -17.84 -0.76
C ASP A 144 7.34 -18.28 -0.36
N ALA A 145 6.52 -18.57 -1.39
CA ALA A 145 5.12 -18.94 -1.21
C ALA A 145 4.95 -20.24 -0.40
N VAL A 146 5.85 -21.21 -0.60
CA VAL A 146 5.78 -22.51 0.09
C VAL A 146 5.99 -22.34 1.59
N LEU A 147 7.02 -21.59 1.96
CA LEU A 147 7.34 -21.32 3.36
C LEU A 147 6.28 -20.42 4.00
N ALA A 148 5.70 -19.48 3.24
CA ALA A 148 4.61 -18.63 3.72
C ALA A 148 3.37 -19.45 4.08
N VAL A 149 2.97 -20.40 3.22
CA VAL A 149 1.85 -21.33 3.49
C VAL A 149 2.14 -22.21 4.70
N ASP A 150 3.36 -22.79 4.82
CA ASP A 150 3.74 -23.61 5.97
C ASP A 150 3.57 -22.84 7.30
N TYR A 151 4.10 -21.62 7.37
CA TYR A 151 3.95 -20.80 8.57
C TYR A 151 2.49 -20.45 8.87
N ALA A 152 1.70 -20.09 7.85
CA ALA A 152 0.28 -19.78 8.04
C ALA A 152 -0.50 -21.00 8.55
N GLU A 153 -0.30 -22.18 7.96
CA GLU A 153 -0.96 -23.42 8.40
C GLU A 153 -0.54 -23.80 9.82
N ARG A 154 0.72 -23.61 10.20
CA ARG A 154 1.20 -23.82 11.58
C ARG A 154 0.53 -22.86 12.56
N ALA A 155 0.33 -21.58 12.17
CA ALA A 155 -0.39 -20.62 12.99
C ALA A 155 -1.87 -20.99 13.13
N LEU A 156 -2.50 -21.48 12.05
CA LEU A 156 -3.89 -21.95 12.04
C LEU A 156 -4.10 -23.22 12.88
N ALA A 157 -3.10 -24.08 12.96
CA ALA A 157 -3.15 -25.31 13.76
C ALA A 157 -2.94 -25.05 15.26
N ASP A 158 -2.45 -23.90 15.66
CA ASP A 158 -2.18 -23.57 17.07
C ASP A 158 -3.50 -23.27 17.81
N LYS A 159 -3.83 -24.07 18.81
CA LYS A 159 -5.03 -23.91 19.63
C LYS A 159 -5.10 -22.57 20.41
N ARG A 160 -3.97 -21.85 20.50
CA ARG A 160 -3.90 -20.52 21.15
C ARG A 160 -4.19 -19.40 20.18
N ALA A 161 -4.36 -19.70 18.88
CA ALA A 161 -4.66 -18.70 17.87
C ALA A 161 -5.96 -17.97 18.20
N LYS A 162 -5.87 -16.64 18.23
CA LYS A 162 -7.02 -15.77 18.42
C LYS A 162 -7.75 -15.58 17.08
N PRO A 163 -9.01 -15.15 17.07
CA PRO A 163 -9.73 -14.90 15.82
C PRO A 163 -8.98 -14.01 14.82
N TYR A 164 -8.31 -12.97 15.27
CA TYR A 164 -7.49 -12.10 14.42
C TYR A 164 -6.24 -12.81 13.87
N ASP A 165 -5.65 -13.74 14.62
CA ASP A 165 -4.52 -14.55 14.12
C ASP A 165 -5.00 -15.48 13.01
N ILE A 166 -6.18 -16.09 13.18
CA ILE A 166 -6.81 -16.96 12.17
C ILE A 166 -7.13 -16.16 10.90
N LEU A 167 -7.74 -14.99 11.03
CA LEU A 167 -8.04 -14.12 9.90
C LEU A 167 -6.75 -13.73 9.14
N SER A 168 -5.72 -13.29 9.87
CA SER A 168 -4.43 -12.88 9.29
C SER A 168 -3.73 -14.04 8.59
N ALA A 169 -3.75 -15.24 9.18
CA ALA A 169 -3.19 -16.44 8.57
C ALA A 169 -3.93 -16.83 7.28
N ALA A 170 -5.25 -16.80 7.30
CA ALA A 170 -6.06 -17.14 6.14
C ALA A 170 -5.81 -16.13 4.99
N ILE A 171 -5.79 -14.83 5.27
CA ILE A 171 -5.47 -13.80 4.27
C ILE A 171 -4.05 -14.01 3.70
N LEU A 172 -3.08 -14.38 4.55
CA LEU A 172 -1.72 -14.66 4.09
C LEU A 172 -1.69 -15.83 3.11
N VAL A 173 -2.42 -16.92 3.38
CA VAL A 173 -2.55 -18.05 2.45
C VAL A 173 -3.16 -17.59 1.13
N LEU A 174 -4.26 -16.82 1.17
CA LEU A 174 -4.91 -16.30 -0.05
C LEU A 174 -3.96 -15.46 -0.91
N SER A 175 -3.07 -14.68 -0.28
CA SER A 175 -2.15 -13.78 -1.00
C SER A 175 -1.05 -14.50 -1.78
N VAL A 176 -0.79 -15.79 -1.53
CA VAL A 176 0.33 -16.54 -2.12
C VAL A 176 -0.09 -17.83 -2.83
N THR A 177 -1.38 -18.15 -2.84
CA THR A 177 -1.91 -19.38 -3.45
C THR A 177 -2.88 -19.05 -4.58
N THR A 178 -2.98 -19.96 -5.53
CA THR A 178 -3.93 -19.84 -6.64
C THR A 178 -5.34 -20.25 -6.19
N HIS A 179 -6.36 -19.66 -6.80
CA HIS A 179 -7.78 -19.82 -6.44
C HIS A 179 -8.30 -21.28 -6.48
N ASP A 180 -7.69 -22.13 -7.30
CA ASP A 180 -8.00 -23.54 -7.46
C ASP A 180 -7.28 -24.44 -6.44
N SER A 181 -6.36 -23.90 -5.67
CA SER A 181 -5.61 -24.68 -4.68
C SER A 181 -6.48 -25.02 -3.47
N GLN A 182 -6.25 -26.21 -2.91
CA GLN A 182 -6.93 -26.65 -1.69
C GLN A 182 -6.64 -25.73 -0.49
N HIS A 183 -5.46 -25.12 -0.44
CA HIS A 183 -5.08 -24.15 0.59
C HIS A 183 -5.92 -22.89 0.49
N TYR A 184 -6.11 -22.34 -0.73
CA TYR A 184 -6.95 -21.18 -0.97
C TYR A 184 -8.40 -21.45 -0.51
N ILE A 185 -8.99 -22.54 -0.98
CA ILE A 185 -10.37 -22.93 -0.63
C ILE A 185 -10.55 -23.06 0.88
N SER A 186 -9.59 -23.71 1.55
CA SER A 186 -9.63 -23.89 3.01
C SER A 186 -9.49 -22.58 3.77
N ALA A 187 -8.61 -21.68 3.30
CA ALA A 187 -8.41 -20.38 3.90
C ALA A 187 -9.63 -19.47 3.72
N TRP A 188 -10.24 -19.45 2.52
CA TRP A 188 -11.46 -18.73 2.25
C TRP A 188 -12.60 -19.17 3.17
N LYS A 189 -12.82 -20.48 3.30
CA LYS A 189 -13.82 -21.05 4.21
C LYS A 189 -13.61 -20.63 5.66
N ARG A 190 -12.36 -20.54 6.12
CA ARG A 190 -12.07 -20.07 7.50
C ARG A 190 -12.48 -18.61 7.70
N ILE A 191 -12.29 -17.75 6.69
CA ILE A 191 -12.77 -16.35 6.75
C ILE A 191 -14.29 -16.31 6.80
N GLU A 192 -14.98 -17.11 5.99
CA GLU A 192 -16.46 -17.22 6.05
C GLU A 192 -16.94 -17.73 7.41
N ASP A 193 -16.28 -18.73 8.00
CA ASP A 193 -16.63 -19.24 9.32
C ASP A 193 -16.45 -18.19 10.43
N LEU A 194 -15.41 -17.34 10.34
CA LEU A 194 -15.24 -16.18 11.23
C LEU A 194 -16.34 -15.13 11.01
N ALA A 195 -16.73 -14.89 9.77
CA ALA A 195 -17.72 -13.88 9.38
C ALA A 195 -19.14 -14.24 9.85
N ARG A 196 -19.48 -15.54 9.90
CA ARG A 196 -20.82 -16.03 10.27
C ARG A 196 -21.18 -15.86 11.75
N ASP A 197 -20.20 -15.79 12.65
CA ASP A 197 -20.46 -15.61 14.07
C ASP A 197 -20.25 -14.14 14.50
N PRO A 198 -21.32 -13.35 14.65
CA PRO A 198 -21.21 -11.91 14.98
C PRO A 198 -20.66 -11.66 16.38
N LYS A 199 -20.53 -12.69 17.23
CA LYS A 199 -19.89 -12.58 18.55
C LYS A 199 -18.37 -12.78 18.47
N ASN A 200 -17.88 -13.25 17.34
CA ASN A 200 -16.46 -13.43 17.12
C ASN A 200 -15.77 -12.06 16.99
N ALA A 201 -14.69 -11.84 17.70
CA ALA A 201 -13.97 -10.56 17.71
C ALA A 201 -13.44 -10.12 16.33
N ALA A 202 -13.21 -11.05 15.38
CA ALA A 202 -12.74 -10.75 14.03
C ALA A 202 -13.86 -10.82 12.96
N SER A 203 -15.12 -11.01 13.38
CA SER A 203 -16.24 -11.21 12.45
C SER A 203 -16.45 -10.01 11.53
N LEU A 204 -16.44 -8.79 12.08
CA LEU A 204 -16.66 -7.58 11.29
C LEU A 204 -15.56 -7.37 10.25
N GLU A 205 -14.29 -7.57 10.62
CA GLU A 205 -13.16 -7.49 9.72
C GLU A 205 -13.18 -8.60 8.65
N ALA A 206 -13.60 -9.81 9.01
CA ALA A 206 -13.79 -10.89 8.05
C ALA A 206 -14.91 -10.55 7.04
N LEU A 207 -16.03 -9.98 7.50
CA LEU A 207 -17.10 -9.51 6.62
C LEU A 207 -16.62 -8.38 5.69
N VAL A 208 -15.84 -7.43 6.20
CA VAL A 208 -15.26 -6.34 5.39
C VAL A 208 -14.30 -6.91 4.34
N PHE A 209 -13.48 -7.90 4.70
CA PHE A 209 -12.60 -8.58 3.75
C PHE A 209 -13.41 -9.25 2.64
N LEU A 210 -14.40 -10.10 3.00
CA LEU A 210 -15.26 -10.76 2.02
C LEU A 210 -15.97 -9.75 1.10
N ALA A 211 -16.44 -8.63 1.65
CA ALA A 211 -17.12 -7.60 0.88
C ALA A 211 -16.23 -6.89 -0.16
N ARG A 212 -14.91 -6.83 0.07
CA ARG A 212 -13.95 -6.19 -0.83
C ARG A 212 -13.38 -7.15 -1.87
N GLU A 213 -13.18 -8.40 -1.49
CA GLU A 213 -12.56 -9.43 -2.33
C GLU A 213 -13.60 -10.22 -3.16
N GLN A 214 -14.89 -9.92 -3.02
CA GLN A 214 -15.90 -10.53 -3.88
C GLN A 214 -15.70 -10.09 -5.32
N PRO A 215 -15.75 -11.01 -6.30
CA PRO A 215 -15.53 -10.68 -7.70
C PRO A 215 -16.62 -9.74 -8.19
N VAL A 216 -16.21 -8.57 -8.62
CA VAL A 216 -17.07 -7.67 -9.37
C VAL A 216 -17.40 -8.36 -10.70
N ALA A 217 -18.66 -8.71 -10.94
CA ALA A 217 -19.09 -9.10 -12.28
C ALA A 217 -18.69 -7.99 -13.25
N PRO A 218 -18.11 -8.30 -14.42
CA PRO A 218 -17.68 -7.27 -15.37
C PRO A 218 -18.88 -6.43 -15.75
N SER A 219 -18.92 -5.20 -15.30
CA SER A 219 -19.90 -4.22 -15.76
C SER A 219 -19.74 -4.06 -17.26
N PRO A 220 -20.81 -4.06 -18.07
CA PRO A 220 -20.71 -3.79 -19.49
C PRO A 220 -20.02 -2.43 -19.65
N SER A 221 -18.92 -2.42 -20.38
CA SER A 221 -18.04 -1.29 -20.61
C SER A 221 -18.83 -0.10 -21.19
N THR A 222 -19.33 0.77 -20.34
CA THR A 222 -19.58 2.15 -20.70
C THR A 222 -18.25 2.88 -20.48
N GLY A 223 -17.68 3.34 -21.59
CA GLY A 223 -16.38 3.94 -21.76
C GLY A 223 -15.69 4.51 -20.51
N ASP A 224 -14.48 4.07 -20.40
CA ASP A 224 -13.40 4.43 -19.50
C ASP A 224 -13.53 5.85 -18.87
N LYS A 225 -14.28 5.96 -17.76
CA LYS A 225 -14.26 7.08 -16.83
C LYS A 225 -14.08 6.47 -15.45
N THR A 226 -12.81 6.24 -15.08
CA THR A 226 -12.49 6.05 -13.65
C THR A 226 -13.12 7.21 -12.89
N PRO A 227 -13.92 6.97 -11.85
CA PRO A 227 -14.45 8.07 -11.06
C PRO A 227 -13.26 8.83 -10.48
N PHE A 228 -13.19 10.13 -10.80
CA PHE A 228 -12.19 11.05 -10.31
C PHE A 228 -12.29 11.06 -8.78
N SER A 229 -11.41 10.36 -8.12
CA SER A 229 -11.24 10.43 -6.69
C SER A 229 -10.08 11.38 -6.41
N LEU A 230 -10.39 12.57 -5.90
CA LEU A 230 -9.41 13.34 -5.15
C LEU A 230 -9.07 12.46 -3.94
N GLY A 231 -7.97 11.72 -4.05
CA GLY A 231 -7.48 10.84 -3.01
C GLY A 231 -7.40 11.65 -1.71
N GLY A 232 -8.49 11.61 -0.96
CA GLY A 232 -8.51 12.18 0.37
C GLY A 232 -7.41 11.45 1.12
N ALA A 233 -6.36 12.18 1.50
CA ALA A 233 -5.65 11.87 2.70
C ALA A 233 -6.64 12.07 3.86
N SER A 234 -7.74 11.32 3.82
CA SER A 234 -8.52 11.04 5.00
C SER A 234 -7.50 10.50 5.97
N ALA A 235 -7.42 11.11 7.15
CA ALA A 235 -6.72 10.49 8.26
C ALA A 235 -7.28 9.07 8.34
N ALA A 236 -6.61 8.16 7.63
CA ALA A 236 -6.98 6.79 7.55
C ALA A 236 -7.07 6.35 8.98
N GLN A 237 -8.26 5.98 9.41
CA GLN A 237 -8.33 5.21 10.64
C GLN A 237 -7.33 4.08 10.43
N PRO A 238 -6.30 3.95 11.28
CA PRO A 238 -5.34 2.89 11.13
C PRO A 238 -6.13 1.59 11.20
N THR A 239 -6.37 0.99 10.06
CA THR A 239 -6.61 -0.43 10.00
C THR A 239 -5.46 -1.06 10.79
N PRO A 240 -5.70 -2.06 11.64
CA PRO A 240 -4.63 -2.75 12.34
C PRO A 240 -3.59 -3.09 11.28
N ALA A 241 -2.32 -2.75 11.54
CA ALA A 241 -1.22 -2.76 10.59
C ALA A 241 -1.05 -4.10 9.88
N MET A 242 -1.90 -4.33 8.92
CA MET A 242 -1.69 -5.21 7.79
C MET A 242 -0.96 -4.33 6.80
N GLY A 243 0.31 -4.67 6.58
CA GLY A 243 1.15 -3.97 5.63
C GLY A 243 0.36 -3.77 4.34
N SER A 244 0.38 -2.54 3.85
CA SER A 244 -0.34 -2.10 2.67
C SER A 244 -0.35 -3.18 1.58
N ALA A 245 -1.51 -3.80 1.37
CA ALA A 245 -1.78 -4.70 0.25
C ALA A 245 -1.80 -3.98 -1.11
N ASP A 246 -1.47 -2.69 -1.12
CA ASP A 246 -1.50 -1.83 -2.30
C ASP A 246 -0.33 -2.04 -3.28
N ALA A 247 0.53 -3.03 -3.05
CA ALA A 247 1.63 -3.34 -3.97
C ALA A 247 1.41 -4.61 -4.82
N LEU A 248 0.27 -5.28 -4.68
CA LEU A 248 -0.06 -6.48 -5.46
C LEU A 248 -1.51 -6.41 -5.98
N SER A 249 -1.82 -5.40 -6.79
CA SER A 249 -2.92 -5.53 -7.75
C SER A 249 -2.42 -6.41 -8.90
N LEU A 250 -2.32 -7.71 -8.65
CA LEU A 250 -2.32 -8.71 -9.70
C LEU A 250 -3.70 -8.62 -10.36
N SER A 251 -3.73 -8.17 -11.63
CA SER A 251 -4.89 -8.36 -12.50
C SER A 251 -5.13 -9.86 -12.62
N LEU A 252 -6.01 -10.37 -11.78
CA LEU A 252 -6.42 -11.77 -11.82
C LEU A 252 -7.35 -11.95 -13.00
N SER A 253 -6.79 -12.52 -14.08
CA SER A 253 -7.56 -13.06 -15.21
C SER A 253 -8.63 -14.01 -14.68
N ALA A 254 -9.83 -13.95 -15.27
CA ALA A 254 -10.99 -14.75 -14.93
C ALA A 254 -10.68 -16.26 -14.96
N THR A 255 -10.28 -16.82 -13.83
CA THR A 255 -10.26 -18.26 -13.56
C THR A 255 -11.53 -18.63 -12.80
N PRO A 256 -12.08 -19.85 -12.97
CA PRO A 256 -13.27 -20.27 -12.24
C PRO A 256 -13.03 -20.16 -10.74
N GLN A 257 -13.85 -19.35 -10.08
CA GLN A 257 -13.70 -19.08 -8.66
C GLN A 257 -14.13 -20.30 -7.83
N PRO A 258 -13.48 -20.55 -6.68
CA PRO A 258 -14.00 -21.50 -5.72
C PRO A 258 -15.39 -21.04 -5.30
N VAL A 259 -16.30 -21.99 -5.15
CA VAL A 259 -17.68 -21.72 -4.74
C VAL A 259 -17.64 -21.06 -3.38
N ALA A 260 -17.74 -19.72 -3.34
CA ALA A 260 -17.99 -18.97 -2.11
C ALA A 260 -19.28 -19.52 -1.51
N THR A 261 -19.23 -20.00 -0.28
CA THR A 261 -20.42 -20.53 0.41
C THR A 261 -21.24 -19.40 1.01
N MET A 262 -20.65 -18.19 1.12
CA MET A 262 -21.28 -16.97 1.58
C MET A 262 -21.39 -15.98 0.41
N GLY A 263 -22.59 -15.83 -0.15
CA GLY A 263 -22.81 -14.94 -1.30
C GLY A 263 -22.89 -13.47 -0.90
N ASP A 264 -22.79 -12.55 -1.90
CA ASP A 264 -22.79 -11.09 -1.72
C ASP A 264 -23.92 -10.58 -0.85
N ILE A 265 -25.14 -11.10 -1.06
CA ILE A 265 -26.33 -10.70 -0.29
C ILE A 265 -26.26 -11.20 1.16
N GLU A 266 -25.69 -12.39 1.39
CA GLU A 266 -25.47 -12.91 2.74
C GLU A 266 -24.46 -12.05 3.49
N VAL A 267 -23.33 -11.69 2.84
CA VAL A 267 -22.33 -10.76 3.40
C VAL A 267 -22.94 -9.39 3.66
N ALA A 268 -23.73 -8.85 2.72
CA ALA A 268 -24.42 -7.57 2.90
C ALA A 268 -25.39 -7.59 4.09
N ASN A 269 -26.17 -8.67 4.24
CA ASN A 269 -27.08 -8.85 5.37
C ASN A 269 -26.34 -8.94 6.71
N ALA A 270 -25.25 -9.68 6.74
CA ALA A 270 -24.41 -9.83 7.93
C ALA A 270 -23.76 -8.49 8.34
N LEU A 271 -23.20 -7.73 7.38
CA LEU A 271 -22.65 -6.39 7.63
C LEU A 271 -23.72 -5.41 8.14
N GLU A 272 -24.91 -5.39 7.53
CA GLU A 272 -25.96 -4.46 7.92
C GLU A 272 -26.46 -4.71 9.35
N ASN A 273 -26.52 -5.98 9.77
CA ASN A 273 -27.06 -6.41 11.05
C ASN A 273 -25.97 -6.64 12.14
N HIS A 274 -24.68 -6.48 11.81
CA HIS A 274 -23.61 -6.69 12.78
C HIS A 274 -23.73 -5.67 13.93
N PRO A 275 -23.62 -6.10 15.21
CA PRO A 275 -23.79 -5.21 16.37
C PRO A 275 -22.80 -4.04 16.40
N ASP A 276 -21.56 -4.25 15.95
CA ASP A 276 -20.51 -3.24 15.90
C ASP A 276 -20.44 -2.49 14.55
N ALA A 277 -21.41 -2.71 13.65
CA ALA A 277 -21.42 -2.07 12.33
C ALA A 277 -21.66 -0.56 12.42
N ARG A 278 -20.67 0.21 11.99
CA ARG A 278 -20.74 1.66 11.82
C ARG A 278 -21.40 2.03 10.48
N PRO A 279 -21.79 3.30 10.27
CA PRO A 279 -22.38 3.75 9.01
C PRO A 279 -21.62 3.31 7.77
N TYR A 280 -20.29 3.39 7.78
CA TYR A 280 -19.43 2.90 6.70
C TYR A 280 -19.69 1.42 6.32
N HIS A 281 -19.80 0.53 7.31
CA HIS A 281 -20.05 -0.90 7.05
C HIS A 281 -21.43 -1.15 6.43
N LYS A 282 -22.43 -0.35 6.84
CA LYS A 282 -23.78 -0.42 6.29
C LYS A 282 -23.85 0.12 4.85
N LEU A 283 -23.04 1.15 4.54
CA LEU A 283 -22.88 1.63 3.17
C LEU A 283 -22.14 0.61 2.29
N LEU A 284 -21.16 -0.11 2.83
CA LEU A 284 -20.50 -1.21 2.14
C LEU A 284 -21.50 -2.35 1.83
N ALA A 285 -22.42 -2.66 2.76
CA ALA A 285 -23.50 -3.60 2.51
C ALA A 285 -24.42 -3.14 1.38
N LEU A 286 -24.74 -1.85 1.32
CA LEU A 286 -25.52 -1.29 0.20
C LEU A 286 -24.73 -1.32 -1.11
N GLN A 287 -23.42 -1.13 -1.07
CA GLN A 287 -22.54 -1.27 -2.24
C GLN A 287 -22.63 -2.68 -2.84
N LEU A 288 -22.56 -3.72 -2.01
CA LEU A 288 -22.72 -5.11 -2.47
C LEU A 288 -24.10 -5.36 -3.11
N ARG A 289 -25.16 -4.77 -2.54
CA ARG A 289 -26.52 -4.88 -3.11
C ARG A 289 -26.63 -4.20 -4.47
N VAL A 290 -26.00 -3.02 -4.62
CA VAL A 290 -25.94 -2.29 -5.90
C VAL A 290 -25.16 -3.11 -6.95
N GLN A 291 -24.07 -3.75 -6.55
CA GLN A 291 -23.30 -4.61 -7.45
C GLN A 291 -24.09 -5.86 -7.86
N HIS A 292 -24.87 -6.43 -6.94
CA HIS A 292 -25.69 -7.61 -7.20
C HIS A 292 -26.90 -7.29 -8.08
N ASP A 293 -27.57 -6.18 -7.84
CA ASP A 293 -28.72 -5.70 -8.62
C ASP A 293 -28.58 -4.21 -8.95
N PRO A 294 -27.89 -3.87 -10.05
CA PRO A 294 -27.70 -2.49 -10.49
C PRO A 294 -29.01 -1.76 -10.83
N ALA A 295 -30.08 -2.49 -11.14
CA ALA A 295 -31.39 -1.90 -11.48
C ALA A 295 -32.01 -1.19 -10.28
N LEU A 296 -31.74 -1.63 -9.06
CA LEU A 296 -32.21 -1.04 -7.80
C LEU A 296 -31.30 0.05 -7.23
N THR A 297 -30.31 0.51 -7.97
CA THR A 297 -29.32 1.52 -7.47
C THR A 297 -30.03 2.75 -6.90
N ASP A 298 -31.02 3.32 -7.60
CA ASP A 298 -31.71 4.53 -7.17
C ASP A 298 -32.53 4.32 -5.89
N GLU A 299 -33.08 3.13 -5.69
CA GLU A 299 -33.77 2.76 -4.45
C GLU A 299 -32.80 2.66 -3.27
N TYR A 300 -31.63 2.01 -3.48
CA TYR A 300 -30.60 1.92 -2.44
C TYR A 300 -30.00 3.28 -2.11
N VAL A 301 -29.84 4.16 -3.11
CA VAL A 301 -29.41 5.55 -2.91
C VAL A 301 -30.44 6.32 -2.07
N ALA A 302 -31.74 6.23 -2.40
CA ALA A 302 -32.78 6.88 -1.62
C ALA A 302 -32.79 6.41 -0.16
N ARG A 303 -32.71 5.10 0.07
CA ARG A 303 -32.63 4.50 1.42
C ARG A 303 -31.39 4.96 2.18
N ALA A 304 -30.23 5.05 1.52
CA ALA A 304 -29.01 5.54 2.15
C ALA A 304 -29.13 7.01 2.56
N VAL A 305 -29.67 7.86 1.70
CA VAL A 305 -29.88 9.29 1.97
C VAL A 305 -30.87 9.48 3.11
N GLU A 306 -31.99 8.77 3.11
CA GLU A 306 -32.98 8.81 4.21
C GLU A 306 -32.35 8.42 5.54
N ARG A 307 -31.57 7.33 5.58
CA ARG A 307 -31.00 6.77 6.81
C ARG A 307 -29.81 7.56 7.34
N PHE A 308 -28.96 8.09 6.48
CA PHE A 308 -27.67 8.67 6.85
C PHE A 308 -27.54 10.17 6.56
N GLY A 309 -28.45 10.76 5.77
CA GLY A 309 -28.36 12.17 5.34
C GLY A 309 -28.46 13.21 6.45
N SER A 310 -29.03 12.85 7.61
CA SER A 310 -29.07 13.70 8.82
C SER A 310 -28.02 13.32 9.86
N GLY A 311 -27.07 12.42 9.53
CA GLY A 311 -26.07 11.93 10.46
C GLY A 311 -25.02 12.97 10.86
N ASN A 312 -24.08 12.55 11.76
CA ASN A 312 -22.93 13.36 12.12
C ASN A 312 -21.93 13.50 10.95
N ASN A 313 -20.89 14.30 11.13
CA ASN A 313 -19.90 14.59 10.08
C ASN A 313 -19.24 13.32 9.50
N GLU A 314 -18.90 12.33 10.34
CA GLU A 314 -18.32 11.05 9.90
C GLU A 314 -19.30 10.27 9.00
N THR A 315 -20.56 10.19 9.42
CA THR A 315 -21.62 9.52 8.66
C THR A 315 -21.87 10.18 7.32
N LEU A 316 -21.91 11.51 7.30
CA LEU A 316 -22.12 12.29 6.08
C LEU A 316 -20.96 12.20 5.11
N ALA A 317 -19.72 12.25 5.63
CA ALA A 317 -18.52 12.07 4.81
C ALA A 317 -18.55 10.68 4.14
N ALA A 318 -18.88 9.63 4.89
CA ALA A 318 -19.01 8.27 4.37
C ALA A 318 -20.12 8.16 3.31
N LEU A 319 -21.30 8.77 3.56
CA LEU A 319 -22.41 8.79 2.60
C LEU A 319 -22.04 9.53 1.31
N ALA A 320 -21.45 10.72 1.42
CA ALA A 320 -21.04 11.51 0.26
C ALA A 320 -19.95 10.79 -0.56
N ALA A 321 -18.97 10.16 0.11
CA ALA A 321 -17.95 9.33 -0.54
C ALA A 321 -18.59 8.16 -1.31
N TRP A 322 -19.55 7.46 -0.70
CA TRP A 322 -20.26 6.38 -1.34
C TRP A 322 -21.09 6.83 -2.54
N LEU A 323 -21.81 7.96 -2.42
CA LEU A 323 -22.56 8.55 -3.54
C LEU A 323 -21.63 8.95 -4.70
N ASN A 324 -20.48 9.56 -4.40
CA ASN A 324 -19.46 9.90 -5.38
C ASN A 324 -18.93 8.65 -6.10
N SER A 325 -18.67 7.57 -5.37
CA SER A 325 -18.17 6.30 -5.95
C SER A 325 -19.18 5.62 -6.87
N LEU A 326 -20.48 5.84 -6.65
CA LEU A 326 -21.57 5.37 -7.53
C LEU A 326 -21.85 6.29 -8.73
N GLY A 327 -21.08 7.38 -8.91
CA GLY A 327 -21.37 8.38 -9.94
C GLY A 327 -22.61 9.23 -9.64
N ARG A 328 -23.10 9.24 -8.41
CA ARG A 328 -24.27 10.02 -7.96
C ARG A 328 -23.85 11.35 -7.31
N ALA A 329 -22.85 12.02 -7.89
CA ALA A 329 -22.27 13.25 -7.37
C ALA A 329 -23.29 14.38 -7.18
N GLY A 330 -24.31 14.48 -8.03
CA GLY A 330 -25.43 15.42 -7.84
C GLY A 330 -26.15 15.19 -6.51
N LYS A 331 -26.42 13.94 -6.15
CA LYS A 331 -27.03 13.58 -4.85
C LYS A 331 -26.08 13.85 -3.69
N ALA A 332 -24.77 13.67 -3.89
CA ALA A 332 -23.78 14.02 -2.89
C ALA A 332 -23.81 15.53 -2.57
N LEU A 333 -23.94 16.40 -3.57
CA LEU A 333 -24.09 17.86 -3.36
C LEU A 333 -25.41 18.24 -2.68
N GLU A 334 -26.50 17.54 -2.96
CA GLU A 334 -27.79 17.77 -2.29
C GLU A 334 -27.68 17.46 -0.78
N VAL A 335 -27.06 16.34 -0.41
CA VAL A 335 -26.87 15.93 0.98
C VAL A 335 -25.82 16.80 1.68
N LEU A 336 -24.82 17.24 0.94
CA LEU A 336 -23.65 17.95 1.44
C LEU A 336 -23.47 19.29 0.69
N PRO A 337 -24.37 20.29 0.90
CA PRO A 337 -24.19 21.63 0.37
C PRO A 337 -22.96 22.30 0.97
N LEU A 338 -22.44 23.35 0.31
CA LEU A 338 -21.18 24.00 0.67
C LEU A 338 -21.13 24.45 2.13
N ASP A 339 -22.19 25.09 2.64
CA ASP A 339 -22.22 25.56 4.04
C ASP A 339 -22.03 24.45 5.07
N ARG A 340 -22.54 23.25 4.77
CA ARG A 340 -22.32 22.07 5.60
C ARG A 340 -20.93 21.46 5.40
N ALA A 341 -20.45 21.46 4.16
CA ALA A 341 -19.11 21.00 3.82
C ALA A 341 -18.01 21.81 4.52
N LEU A 342 -18.20 23.10 4.72
CA LEU A 342 -17.26 23.98 5.42
C LEU A 342 -17.10 23.69 6.93
N GLN A 343 -17.89 22.77 7.52
CA GLN A 343 -17.80 22.45 8.93
C GLN A 343 -16.65 21.48 9.27
N HIS A 344 -16.19 20.67 8.30
CA HIS A 344 -15.16 19.68 8.53
C HIS A 344 -14.40 19.36 7.25
N GLN A 345 -13.10 19.08 7.36
CA GLN A 345 -12.22 18.82 6.21
C GLN A 345 -12.71 17.66 5.34
N ASP A 346 -13.10 16.54 5.93
CA ASP A 346 -13.54 15.36 5.17
C ASP A 346 -14.81 15.67 4.37
N LEU A 347 -15.73 16.45 4.94
CA LEU A 347 -16.93 16.92 4.23
C LEU A 347 -16.57 17.83 3.07
N PHE A 348 -15.67 18.80 3.32
CA PHE A 348 -15.21 19.71 2.29
C PHE A 348 -14.58 18.97 1.10
N LEU A 349 -13.72 17.99 1.37
CA LEU A 349 -13.11 17.19 0.32
C LEU A 349 -14.15 16.38 -0.47
N GLN A 350 -15.17 15.80 0.18
CA GLN A 350 -16.23 15.10 -0.54
C GLN A 350 -17.09 16.04 -1.40
N HIS A 351 -17.31 17.28 -0.97
CA HIS A 351 -17.98 18.29 -1.77
C HIS A 351 -17.16 18.67 -3.02
N ILE A 352 -15.86 18.91 -2.86
CA ILE A 352 -14.94 19.16 -3.99
C ILE A 352 -14.91 17.96 -4.95
N ASN A 353 -14.87 16.73 -4.43
CA ASN A 353 -14.93 15.52 -5.25
C ASN A 353 -16.23 15.44 -6.07
N ALA A 354 -17.35 15.80 -5.47
CA ALA A 354 -18.63 15.81 -6.16
C ALA A 354 -18.69 16.88 -7.28
N LEU A 355 -18.17 18.10 -7.02
CA LEU A 355 -18.05 19.14 -8.04
C LEU A 355 -17.16 18.69 -9.19
N ALA A 356 -16.01 18.08 -8.89
CA ALA A 356 -15.07 17.57 -9.88
C ALA A 356 -15.68 16.43 -10.72
N ALA A 357 -16.40 15.51 -10.10
CA ALA A 357 -17.11 14.40 -10.80
C ALA A 357 -18.22 14.90 -11.75
N LEU A 358 -18.76 16.10 -11.49
CA LEU A 358 -19.71 16.80 -12.36
C LEU A 358 -19.03 17.76 -13.35
N GLU A 359 -17.71 17.75 -13.42
CA GLU A 359 -16.90 18.64 -14.28
C GLU A 359 -17.15 20.16 -14.00
N ARG A 360 -17.64 20.50 -12.80
CA ARG A 360 -17.89 21.88 -12.36
C ARG A 360 -16.62 22.59 -11.90
N TRP A 361 -15.58 22.56 -12.77
CA TRP A 361 -14.22 23.00 -12.45
C TRP A 361 -14.09 24.48 -12.07
N ASN A 362 -14.93 25.35 -12.63
CA ASN A 362 -14.97 26.76 -12.22
C ASN A 362 -15.37 26.90 -10.75
N GLU A 363 -16.36 26.13 -10.29
CA GLU A 363 -16.80 26.17 -8.90
C GLU A 363 -15.73 25.57 -7.96
N VAL A 364 -15.07 24.48 -8.38
CA VAL A 364 -13.91 23.94 -7.65
C VAL A 364 -12.85 25.04 -7.47
N LYS A 365 -12.47 25.71 -8.56
CA LYS A 365 -11.50 26.81 -8.52
C LYS A 365 -11.93 27.95 -7.60
N ASP A 366 -13.17 28.40 -7.73
CA ASP A 366 -13.70 29.54 -6.96
C ASP A 366 -13.75 29.22 -5.44
N VAL A 367 -14.20 28.01 -5.07
CA VAL A 367 -14.25 27.58 -3.67
C VAL A 367 -12.86 27.48 -3.07
N LEU A 368 -11.89 26.94 -3.80
CA LEU A 368 -10.51 26.80 -3.34
C LEU A 368 -9.77 28.16 -3.29
N THR A 369 -10.00 29.04 -4.28
CA THR A 369 -9.35 30.36 -4.33
C THR A 369 -9.91 31.34 -3.28
N SER A 370 -11.19 31.19 -2.92
CA SER A 370 -11.81 32.02 -1.89
C SER A 370 -11.39 31.65 -0.45
N GLU A 371 -10.57 30.62 -0.29
CA GLU A 371 -10.04 30.12 1.00
C GLU A 371 -11.11 29.96 2.09
N ARG A 372 -12.33 29.59 1.70
CA ARG A 372 -13.45 29.42 2.63
C ARG A 372 -13.21 28.30 3.64
N PHE A 373 -12.37 27.34 3.29
CA PHE A 373 -11.91 26.29 4.18
C PHE A 373 -10.38 26.30 4.24
N PRO A 374 -9.75 26.32 5.44
CA PRO A 374 -8.30 26.34 5.59
C PRO A 374 -7.71 24.96 5.28
N LEU A 375 -7.54 24.66 4.01
CA LEU A 375 -6.78 23.48 3.59
C LEU A 375 -5.29 23.68 3.83
N GLU A 376 -4.59 22.61 4.07
CA GLU A 376 -3.15 22.62 4.05
C GLU A 376 -2.64 23.05 2.66
N PRO A 377 -1.66 23.97 2.54
CA PRO A 377 -1.26 24.58 1.27
C PRO A 377 -0.93 23.56 0.16
N VAL A 378 -0.30 22.44 0.52
CA VAL A 378 0.01 21.35 -0.44
C VAL A 378 -1.26 20.88 -1.14
N PHE A 379 -2.29 20.51 -0.37
CA PHE A 379 -3.53 19.98 -0.93
C PHE A 379 -4.32 21.04 -1.67
N GLN A 380 -4.36 22.27 -1.17
CA GLN A 380 -5.02 23.38 -1.85
C GLN A 380 -4.44 23.59 -3.25
N HIS A 381 -3.10 23.68 -3.35
CA HIS A 381 -2.43 23.89 -4.63
C HIS A 381 -2.56 22.68 -5.57
N MET A 382 -2.53 21.44 -5.04
CA MET A 382 -2.79 20.23 -5.82
C MET A 382 -4.17 20.28 -6.50
N TYR A 383 -5.21 20.59 -5.76
CA TYR A 383 -6.58 20.65 -6.28
C TYR A 383 -6.79 21.81 -7.23
N LEU A 384 -6.18 22.98 -6.95
CA LEU A 384 -6.19 24.12 -7.87
C LEU A 384 -5.47 23.79 -9.19
N ALA A 385 -4.33 23.12 -9.13
CA ALA A 385 -3.60 22.71 -10.32
C ALA A 385 -4.46 21.82 -11.22
N THR A 386 -5.15 20.84 -10.63
CA THR A 386 -6.06 19.96 -11.36
C THR A 386 -7.23 20.74 -11.97
N ALA A 387 -7.90 21.57 -11.19
CA ALA A 387 -9.03 22.38 -11.69
C ALA A 387 -8.60 23.28 -12.86
N ARG A 388 -7.45 23.94 -12.75
CA ARG A 388 -6.89 24.78 -13.82
C ARG A 388 -6.48 24.00 -15.06
N THR A 389 -5.98 22.76 -14.88
CA THR A 389 -5.68 21.86 -16.02
C THR A 389 -6.95 21.55 -16.81
N HIS A 390 -8.05 21.19 -16.13
CA HIS A 390 -9.33 20.92 -16.78
C HIS A 390 -9.98 22.17 -17.42
N LEU A 391 -9.68 23.36 -16.90
CA LEU A 391 -10.12 24.64 -17.48
C LEU A 391 -9.22 25.11 -18.65
N GLY A 392 -8.16 24.36 -19.00
CA GLY A 392 -7.21 24.76 -20.05
C GLY A 392 -6.25 25.88 -19.65
N GLU A 393 -6.17 26.24 -18.37
CA GLU A 393 -5.29 27.28 -17.82
C GLU A 393 -3.87 26.73 -17.56
N ALA A 394 -3.21 26.20 -18.61
CA ALA A 394 -1.97 25.39 -18.49
C ALA A 394 -0.85 26.06 -17.67
N THR A 395 -0.54 27.35 -17.93
CA THR A 395 0.50 28.09 -17.20
C THR A 395 0.15 28.25 -15.72
N ALA A 396 -1.12 28.56 -15.43
CA ALA A 396 -1.57 28.70 -14.05
C ALA A 396 -1.57 27.34 -13.32
N ALA A 397 -1.96 26.27 -13.99
CA ALA A 397 -1.89 24.91 -13.45
C ALA A 397 -0.44 24.53 -13.10
N THR A 398 0.51 24.76 -14.00
CA THR A 398 1.94 24.53 -13.74
C THR A 398 2.44 25.29 -12.51
N ASN A 399 2.06 26.57 -12.39
CA ASN A 399 2.43 27.36 -11.22
C ASN A 399 1.85 26.80 -9.91
N GLU A 400 0.61 26.29 -9.92
CA GLU A 400 0.02 25.66 -8.74
C GLU A 400 0.73 24.36 -8.38
N TRP A 401 1.12 23.53 -9.36
CA TRP A 401 1.95 22.35 -9.11
C TRP A 401 3.28 22.68 -8.44
N HIS A 402 3.97 23.74 -8.88
CA HIS A 402 5.22 24.17 -8.24
C HIS A 402 5.00 24.68 -6.82
N ARG A 403 3.92 25.43 -6.57
CA ARG A 403 3.55 25.87 -5.22
C ARG A 403 3.24 24.69 -4.30
N ALA A 404 2.55 23.66 -4.82
CA ALA A 404 2.33 22.43 -4.08
C ALA A 404 3.65 21.76 -3.69
N LEU A 405 4.61 21.71 -4.62
CA LEU A 405 5.94 21.14 -4.38
C LEU A 405 6.73 21.93 -3.32
N GLU A 406 6.72 23.25 -3.40
CA GLU A 406 7.37 24.13 -2.41
C GLU A 406 6.75 24.02 -1.01
N ALA A 407 5.43 23.82 -0.93
CA ALA A 407 4.72 23.64 0.33
C ALA A 407 4.91 22.25 0.95
N ALA A 408 5.32 21.24 0.16
CA ALA A 408 5.51 19.87 0.60
C ALA A 408 6.87 19.70 1.29
N ASN A 409 6.92 19.93 2.59
CA ASN A 409 8.15 19.97 3.39
C ASN A 409 8.43 18.69 4.21
N THR A 410 7.66 17.62 4.02
CA THR A 410 7.90 16.30 4.63
C THR A 410 7.84 15.19 3.59
N PRO A 411 8.53 14.04 3.82
CA PRO A 411 8.49 12.92 2.89
C PRO A 411 7.06 12.43 2.61
N GLU A 412 6.19 12.42 3.60
CA GLU A 412 4.81 11.95 3.48
C GLU A 412 4.00 12.87 2.55
N LYS A 413 4.14 14.20 2.71
CA LYS A 413 3.47 15.19 1.85
C LYS A 413 3.99 15.11 0.42
N LEU A 414 5.29 14.95 0.24
CA LEU A 414 5.91 14.79 -1.09
C LEU A 414 5.43 13.51 -1.78
N ILE A 415 5.32 12.41 -1.05
CA ILE A 415 4.79 11.14 -1.60
C ILE A 415 3.30 11.28 -1.95
N ALA A 416 2.51 11.94 -1.09
CA ALA A 416 1.10 12.19 -1.36
C ALA A 416 0.91 13.09 -2.61
N LEU A 417 1.69 14.17 -2.71
CA LEU A 417 1.73 15.03 -3.89
C LEU A 417 2.10 14.24 -5.15
N ALA A 418 3.17 13.44 -5.07
CA ALA A 418 3.64 12.65 -6.20
C ALA A 418 2.59 11.63 -6.67
N GLY A 419 1.99 10.88 -5.75
CA GLY A 419 0.93 9.92 -6.09
C GLY A 419 -0.30 10.58 -6.71
N TYR A 420 -0.65 11.78 -6.26
CA TYR A 420 -1.72 12.56 -6.85
C TYR A 420 -1.34 13.09 -8.25
N ALA A 421 -0.11 13.57 -8.43
CA ALA A 421 0.39 14.06 -9.72
C ALA A 421 0.48 12.96 -10.78
N GLU A 422 0.75 11.70 -10.39
CA GLU A 422 0.70 10.54 -11.29
C GLU A 422 -0.71 10.27 -11.85
N GLN A 423 -1.75 10.51 -11.05
CA GLN A 423 -3.15 10.33 -11.48
C GLN A 423 -3.64 11.50 -12.36
N ASN A 424 -2.90 12.59 -12.37
CA ASN A 424 -3.13 13.75 -13.21
C ASN A 424 -1.92 13.86 -14.15
N PRO A 425 -2.03 14.28 -15.40
CA PRO A 425 -0.91 14.25 -16.37
C PRO A 425 0.24 15.21 -15.98
N ALA A 426 0.82 15.00 -14.80
CA ALA A 426 1.88 15.79 -14.18
C ALA A 426 3.08 14.92 -13.73
N ASN A 427 3.49 13.96 -14.56
CA ASN A 427 4.56 13.00 -14.25
C ASN A 427 5.91 13.66 -13.89
N ASP A 428 6.23 14.83 -14.44
CA ASP A 428 7.47 15.54 -14.10
C ASP A 428 7.43 16.07 -12.66
N ILE A 429 6.29 16.56 -12.20
CA ILE A 429 6.06 16.95 -10.81
C ILE A 429 6.13 15.72 -9.90
N ALA A 430 5.50 14.61 -10.29
CA ALA A 430 5.56 13.37 -9.53
C ALA A 430 7.01 12.87 -9.37
N GLY A 431 7.78 12.82 -10.44
CA GLY A 431 9.20 12.43 -10.40
C GLY A 431 10.05 13.34 -9.51
N THR A 432 9.81 14.66 -9.59
CA THR A 432 10.50 15.64 -8.73
C THR A 432 10.12 15.44 -7.26
N ALA A 433 8.83 15.30 -6.95
CA ALA A 433 8.35 15.11 -5.58
C ALA A 433 8.89 13.82 -4.96
N TYR A 434 8.93 12.70 -5.69
CA TYR A 434 9.57 11.47 -5.20
C TYR A 434 11.08 11.67 -4.97
N SER A 435 11.75 12.41 -5.85
CA SER A 435 13.19 12.68 -5.69
C SER A 435 13.48 13.53 -4.45
N GLU A 436 12.67 14.54 -4.17
CA GLU A 436 12.77 15.34 -2.94
C GLU A 436 12.42 14.49 -1.69
N ALA A 437 11.41 13.61 -1.77
CA ALA A 437 11.09 12.68 -0.69
C ALA A 437 12.27 11.75 -0.36
N ILE A 438 12.99 11.27 -1.37
CA ILE A 438 14.20 10.46 -1.21
C ILE A 438 15.32 11.26 -0.53
N LYS A 439 15.51 12.53 -0.89
CA LYS A 439 16.52 13.39 -0.24
C LYS A 439 16.24 13.57 1.25
N LEU A 440 14.97 13.78 1.61
CA LEU A 440 14.56 13.93 3.01
C LEU A 440 14.56 12.59 3.78
N ALA A 441 14.26 11.51 3.11
CA ALA A 441 14.18 10.17 3.69
C ALA A 441 14.86 9.11 2.78
N PRO A 442 16.22 9.00 2.80
CA PRO A 442 17.00 8.19 1.86
C PRO A 442 16.72 6.68 1.89
N LYS A 443 15.92 6.19 2.83
CA LYS A 443 15.52 4.78 2.94
C LYS A 443 14.00 4.58 2.80
N ASN A 444 13.31 5.55 2.23
CA ASN A 444 11.86 5.43 1.99
C ASN A 444 11.60 4.60 0.73
N ARG A 445 11.25 3.32 0.92
CA ARG A 445 11.01 2.36 -0.18
C ARG A 445 9.87 2.81 -1.11
N ALA A 446 8.82 3.44 -0.56
CA ALA A 446 7.67 3.91 -1.36
C ALA A 446 8.07 5.03 -2.33
N ALA A 447 8.93 5.95 -1.89
CA ALA A 447 9.43 7.04 -2.75
C ALA A 447 10.26 6.50 -3.93
N TYR A 448 11.13 5.51 -3.68
CA TYR A 448 11.89 4.85 -4.75
C TYR A 448 10.98 4.09 -5.72
N ALA A 449 10.00 3.32 -5.20
CA ALA A 449 9.06 2.60 -6.03
C ALA A 449 8.23 3.55 -6.92
N GLY A 450 7.76 4.66 -6.36
CA GLY A 450 7.06 5.69 -7.12
C GLY A 450 7.94 6.33 -8.19
N ARG A 451 9.17 6.72 -7.84
CA ARG A 451 10.11 7.30 -8.82
C ARG A 451 10.41 6.33 -9.97
N LEU A 452 10.61 5.03 -9.66
CA LEU A 452 10.82 4.00 -10.68
C LEU A 452 9.59 3.87 -11.58
N ARG A 453 8.38 3.80 -11.01
CA ARG A 453 7.13 3.72 -11.77
C ARG A 453 6.96 4.92 -12.70
N VAL A 454 7.17 6.14 -12.22
CA VAL A 454 7.10 7.37 -13.04
C VAL A 454 8.11 7.34 -14.18
N ALA A 455 9.34 6.91 -13.95
CA ALA A 455 10.36 6.78 -14.98
C ALA A 455 9.96 5.76 -16.05
N LEU A 456 9.41 4.60 -15.65
CA LEU A 456 8.92 3.56 -16.55
C LEU A 456 7.73 4.06 -17.38
N THR A 457 6.71 4.64 -16.75
CA THR A 457 5.51 5.13 -17.44
C THR A 457 5.80 6.32 -18.36
N SER A 458 6.85 7.10 -18.05
CA SER A 458 7.32 8.20 -18.91
C SER A 458 8.29 7.73 -20.01
N GLY A 459 8.58 6.42 -20.12
CA GLY A 459 9.51 5.88 -21.13
C GLY A 459 10.97 6.29 -20.92
N ARG A 460 11.36 6.71 -19.72
CA ARG A 460 12.72 7.17 -19.40
C ARG A 460 13.57 6.01 -18.90
N THR A 461 13.87 5.06 -19.77
CA THR A 461 14.58 3.80 -19.46
C THR A 461 15.91 4.01 -18.70
N PRO A 462 16.81 4.96 -19.08
CA PRO A 462 18.04 5.18 -18.34
C PRO A 462 17.82 5.65 -16.90
N GLU A 463 16.81 6.52 -16.67
CA GLU A 463 16.44 6.96 -15.32
C GLU A 463 15.87 5.79 -14.51
N ALA A 464 14.98 5.00 -15.12
CA ALA A 464 14.39 3.82 -14.48
C ALA A 464 15.48 2.83 -14.04
N GLN A 465 16.49 2.59 -14.89
CA GLN A 465 17.62 1.72 -14.55
C GLN A 465 18.45 2.28 -13.40
N THR A 466 18.73 3.59 -13.38
CA THR A 466 19.45 4.22 -12.28
C THR A 466 18.72 4.04 -10.96
N VAL A 467 17.41 4.28 -10.93
CA VAL A 467 16.58 4.10 -9.73
C VAL A 467 16.52 2.63 -9.29
N ALA A 468 16.38 1.70 -10.24
CA ALA A 468 16.39 0.27 -9.93
C ALA A 468 17.73 -0.16 -9.31
N ALA A 469 18.86 0.34 -9.82
CA ALA A 469 20.17 0.08 -9.24
C ALA A 469 20.32 0.64 -7.81
N GLU A 470 19.83 1.86 -7.54
CA GLU A 470 19.78 2.45 -6.20
C GLU A 470 18.94 1.58 -5.24
N ILE A 471 17.79 1.06 -5.71
CA ILE A 471 16.95 0.15 -4.93
C ILE A 471 17.73 -1.12 -4.56
N VAL A 472 18.43 -1.73 -5.52
CA VAL A 472 19.22 -2.95 -5.29
C VAL A 472 20.36 -2.70 -4.29
N GLN A 473 21.00 -1.53 -4.31
CA GLN A 473 22.03 -1.18 -3.33
C GLN A 473 21.46 -1.06 -1.92
N LEU A 474 20.27 -0.48 -1.77
CA LEU A 474 19.65 -0.26 -0.46
C LEU A 474 18.94 -1.50 0.08
N TRP A 475 18.41 -2.33 -0.81
CA TRP A 475 17.66 -3.57 -0.50
C TRP A 475 18.18 -4.75 -1.35
N PRO A 476 19.38 -5.26 -1.09
CA PRO A 476 20.02 -6.29 -1.93
C PRO A 476 19.26 -7.63 -1.95
N ASP A 477 18.40 -7.89 -0.96
CA ASP A 477 17.57 -9.10 -0.90
C ASP A 477 16.27 -9.00 -1.71
N ASP A 478 15.95 -7.83 -2.28
CA ASP A 478 14.76 -7.63 -3.11
C ASP A 478 14.95 -8.27 -4.49
N ALA A 479 14.42 -9.47 -4.66
CA ALA A 479 14.55 -10.25 -5.90
C ALA A 479 13.85 -9.58 -7.09
N VAL A 480 12.72 -8.90 -6.85
CA VAL A 480 11.97 -8.17 -7.88
C VAL A 480 12.79 -6.98 -8.38
N ALA A 481 13.34 -6.18 -7.48
CA ALA A 481 14.19 -5.05 -7.84
C ALA A 481 15.44 -5.49 -8.61
N ARG A 482 16.08 -6.59 -8.18
CA ARG A 482 17.23 -7.14 -8.91
C ARG A 482 16.88 -7.58 -10.32
N ASN A 483 15.75 -8.26 -10.48
CA ASN A 483 15.27 -8.66 -11.81
C ASN A 483 14.96 -7.43 -12.69
N GLN A 484 14.32 -6.41 -12.14
CA GLN A 484 14.01 -5.17 -12.83
C GLN A 484 15.28 -4.43 -13.27
N ASP A 485 16.28 -4.29 -12.39
CA ASP A 485 17.57 -3.67 -12.73
C ASP A 485 18.29 -4.46 -13.84
N ALA A 486 18.34 -5.79 -13.73
CA ALA A 486 18.93 -6.65 -14.74
C ALA A 486 18.22 -6.51 -16.11
N TYR A 487 16.90 -6.52 -16.12
CA TYR A 487 16.09 -6.33 -17.32
C TYR A 487 16.37 -4.99 -18.01
N LEU A 488 16.34 -3.89 -17.25
CA LEU A 488 16.58 -2.55 -17.79
C LEU A 488 18.01 -2.39 -18.33
N ARG A 489 19.01 -2.96 -17.67
CA ARG A 489 20.39 -3.00 -18.20
C ARG A 489 20.47 -3.75 -19.52
N LEU A 490 19.79 -4.88 -19.66
CA LEU A 490 19.74 -5.65 -20.90
C LEU A 490 19.07 -4.88 -22.03
N LEU A 491 18.00 -4.13 -21.75
CA LEU A 491 17.35 -3.26 -22.73
C LEU A 491 18.31 -2.18 -23.23
N LEU A 492 19.07 -1.57 -22.33
CA LEU A 492 20.04 -0.51 -22.65
C LEU A 492 21.35 -1.01 -23.28
N GLY A 493 21.49 -2.30 -23.53
CA GLY A 493 22.68 -2.85 -24.18
C GLY A 493 23.81 -3.19 -23.23
N ALA A 494 23.50 -3.95 -22.18
CA ALA A 494 24.50 -4.43 -21.23
C ALA A 494 25.66 -5.20 -21.87
N SER A 495 26.86 -5.15 -21.25
CA SER A 495 27.99 -5.98 -21.64
C SER A 495 27.72 -7.48 -21.45
N ASP A 496 28.48 -8.35 -22.16
CA ASP A 496 28.33 -9.80 -22.08
C ASP A 496 28.41 -10.32 -20.64
N GLY A 497 29.34 -9.82 -19.83
CA GLY A 497 29.44 -10.21 -18.43
C GLY A 497 28.23 -9.82 -17.57
N ALA A 498 27.59 -8.68 -17.86
CA ALA A 498 26.35 -8.28 -17.24
C ALA A 498 25.17 -9.13 -17.72
N ALA A 499 25.14 -9.49 -19.01
CA ALA A 499 24.13 -10.39 -19.58
C ALA A 499 24.22 -11.80 -18.98
N GLU A 500 25.43 -12.35 -18.79
CA GLU A 500 25.63 -13.62 -18.08
C GLU A 500 25.19 -13.58 -16.61
N ALA A 501 25.45 -12.47 -15.91
CA ALA A 501 24.99 -12.30 -14.54
C ALA A 501 23.46 -12.27 -14.46
N ALA A 502 22.81 -11.53 -15.38
CA ALA A 502 21.34 -11.46 -15.50
C ALA A 502 20.75 -12.85 -15.84
N GLU A 503 21.40 -13.62 -16.74
CA GLU A 503 20.97 -14.98 -17.08
C GLU A 503 20.94 -15.87 -15.83
N ARG A 504 22.06 -15.92 -15.08
CA ARG A 504 22.15 -16.75 -13.86
C ARG A 504 21.08 -16.36 -12.83
N GLN A 505 20.87 -15.09 -12.61
CA GLN A 505 19.87 -14.59 -11.65
C GLN A 505 18.45 -14.92 -12.10
N ALA A 506 18.10 -14.64 -13.35
CA ALA A 506 16.77 -14.91 -13.89
C ALA A 506 16.48 -16.40 -13.96
N GLN A 507 17.49 -17.25 -14.21
CA GLN A 507 17.33 -18.70 -14.21
C GLN A 507 16.92 -19.24 -12.85
N VAL A 508 17.48 -18.71 -11.76
CA VAL A 508 17.08 -19.05 -10.39
C VAL A 508 15.63 -18.65 -10.13
N LEU A 509 15.25 -17.43 -10.52
CA LEU A 509 13.87 -16.96 -10.33
C LEU A 509 12.86 -17.80 -11.14
N VAL A 510 13.16 -18.12 -12.39
CA VAL A 510 12.29 -18.98 -13.24
C VAL A 510 12.18 -20.39 -12.66
N ALA A 511 13.23 -20.92 -12.00
CA ALA A 511 13.17 -22.22 -11.36
C ALA A 511 12.27 -22.20 -10.10
N GLN A 512 12.27 -21.10 -9.36
CA GLN A 512 11.42 -20.89 -8.18
C GLN A 512 9.97 -20.56 -8.56
N GLU A 513 9.79 -19.72 -9.59
CA GLU A 513 8.50 -19.22 -10.05
C GLU A 513 8.35 -19.48 -11.57
N PRO A 514 7.98 -20.70 -11.98
CA PRO A 514 7.94 -21.06 -13.41
C PRO A 514 6.96 -20.24 -14.26
N LEU A 515 5.98 -19.57 -13.67
CA LEU A 515 5.01 -18.72 -14.38
C LEU A 515 5.34 -17.22 -14.33
N ASN A 516 6.47 -16.83 -13.73
CA ASN A 516 6.90 -15.44 -13.67
C ASN A 516 7.40 -14.96 -15.04
N TRP A 517 6.55 -14.19 -15.73
CA TRP A 517 6.80 -13.68 -17.07
C TRP A 517 7.94 -12.66 -17.11
N GLU A 518 8.09 -11.80 -16.13
CA GLU A 518 9.18 -10.83 -16.04
C GLU A 518 10.54 -11.52 -15.90
N ALA A 519 10.63 -12.56 -15.06
CA ALA A 519 11.85 -13.33 -14.93
C ALA A 519 12.19 -14.10 -16.21
N ARG A 520 11.19 -14.66 -16.91
CA ARG A 520 11.35 -15.30 -18.22
C ARG A 520 11.79 -14.33 -19.30
N ALA A 521 11.25 -13.10 -19.30
CA ALA A 521 11.66 -12.05 -20.21
C ALA A 521 13.12 -11.65 -19.99
N THR A 522 13.53 -11.46 -18.73
CA THR A 522 14.93 -11.18 -18.37
C THR A 522 15.85 -12.32 -18.82
N LEU A 523 15.48 -13.58 -18.57
CA LEU A 523 16.23 -14.77 -19.01
C LEU A 523 16.34 -14.86 -20.53
N GLY A 524 15.23 -14.67 -21.23
CA GLY A 524 15.17 -14.71 -22.69
C GLY A 524 15.99 -13.60 -23.32
N LEU A 525 15.85 -12.38 -22.82
CA LEU A 525 16.59 -11.21 -23.33
C LEU A 525 18.10 -11.35 -23.06
N ALA A 526 18.51 -11.85 -21.89
CA ALA A 526 19.92 -12.11 -21.58
C ALA A 526 20.54 -13.08 -22.60
N ARG A 527 19.86 -14.21 -22.86
CA ARG A 527 20.32 -15.19 -23.85
C ARG A 527 20.34 -14.64 -25.25
N LEU A 528 19.36 -13.82 -25.62
CA LEU A 528 19.33 -13.15 -26.94
C LEU A 528 20.52 -12.20 -27.11
N ARG A 529 20.84 -11.41 -26.06
CA ARG A 529 22.02 -10.53 -26.07
C ARG A 529 23.34 -11.27 -26.18
N LEU A 530 23.43 -12.48 -25.63
CA LEU A 530 24.58 -13.39 -25.74
C LEU A 530 24.62 -14.17 -27.08
N GLY A 531 23.72 -13.87 -28.03
CA GLY A 531 23.64 -14.54 -29.35
C GLY A 531 23.06 -15.95 -29.32
N ARG A 532 22.55 -16.43 -28.17
CA ARG A 532 22.03 -17.80 -27.98
C ARG A 532 20.52 -17.86 -28.26
N LYS A 533 20.17 -17.74 -29.57
CA LYS A 533 18.77 -17.59 -30.04
C LYS A 533 17.86 -18.76 -29.61
N GLU A 534 18.32 -20.01 -29.75
CA GLU A 534 17.55 -21.21 -29.41
C GLU A 534 17.38 -21.34 -27.89
N ASP A 535 18.37 -20.93 -27.08
CA ASP A 535 18.28 -20.94 -25.64
C ASP A 535 17.35 -19.84 -25.13
N ALA A 536 17.31 -18.67 -25.82
CA ALA A 536 16.34 -17.63 -25.54
C ALA A 536 14.90 -18.15 -25.72
N LEU A 537 14.64 -18.92 -26.79
CA LEU A 537 13.33 -19.54 -27.02
C LEU A 537 12.94 -20.52 -25.86
N LYS A 538 13.91 -21.24 -25.31
CA LYS A 538 13.67 -22.15 -24.17
C LYS A 538 13.20 -21.44 -22.90
N ALA A 539 13.50 -20.13 -22.75
CA ALA A 539 13.02 -19.37 -21.60
C ALA A 539 11.49 -19.30 -21.54
N PHE A 540 10.81 -19.39 -22.66
CA PHE A 540 9.34 -19.36 -22.74
C PHE A 540 8.69 -20.73 -22.94
N ARG A 541 9.45 -21.82 -22.78
CA ARG A 541 8.90 -23.18 -22.89
C ARG A 541 7.91 -23.45 -21.75
N GLY A 542 6.76 -24.02 -22.06
CA GLY A 542 5.74 -24.40 -21.10
C GLY A 542 4.81 -23.28 -20.66
N VAL A 543 4.95 -22.07 -21.20
CA VAL A 543 3.99 -20.97 -21.00
C VAL A 543 3.32 -20.60 -22.31
N ARG A 544 2.03 -20.31 -22.22
CA ARG A 544 1.20 -19.88 -23.36
C ARG A 544 0.76 -18.43 -23.10
N ALA A 545 0.93 -17.58 -24.09
CA ALA A 545 0.42 -16.22 -24.02
C ALA A 545 -1.11 -16.24 -24.10
N THR A 546 -1.74 -15.49 -23.22
CA THR A 546 -3.21 -15.35 -23.08
C THR A 546 -3.68 -13.93 -23.41
N GLY A 547 -2.73 -12.97 -23.54
CA GLY A 547 -2.98 -11.54 -23.77
C GLY A 547 -3.04 -10.71 -22.47
N SER A 548 -2.82 -11.33 -21.30
CA SER A 548 -2.78 -10.64 -20.00
C SER A 548 -1.37 -10.51 -19.44
N GLU A 549 -0.36 -10.89 -20.21
CA GLU A 549 1.04 -10.84 -19.79
C GLU A 549 1.56 -9.39 -19.76
N PRO A 550 2.60 -9.12 -18.93
CA PRO A 550 3.26 -7.82 -18.94
C PRO A 550 3.73 -7.44 -20.34
N PRO A 551 3.37 -6.24 -20.84
CA PRO A 551 3.64 -5.85 -22.22
C PRO A 551 5.12 -5.98 -22.62
N GLY A 552 6.05 -5.56 -21.76
CA GLY A 552 7.49 -5.70 -22.03
C GLY A 552 7.92 -7.16 -22.16
N ALA A 553 7.37 -8.07 -21.34
CA ALA A 553 7.68 -9.49 -21.43
C ALA A 553 7.15 -10.11 -22.73
N LEU A 554 5.97 -9.68 -23.16
CA LEU A 554 5.38 -10.13 -24.42
C LEU A 554 6.19 -9.59 -25.64
N ALA A 555 6.66 -8.34 -25.56
CA ALA A 555 7.53 -7.75 -26.59
C ALA A 555 8.85 -8.51 -26.74
N VAL A 556 9.49 -8.87 -25.63
CA VAL A 556 10.71 -9.70 -25.64
C VAL A 556 10.43 -11.08 -26.25
N ARG A 557 9.31 -11.72 -25.89
CA ARG A 557 8.95 -13.01 -26.48
C ARG A 557 8.71 -12.90 -27.99
N ALA A 558 7.98 -11.89 -28.45
CA ALA A 558 7.77 -11.64 -29.87
C ALA A 558 9.09 -11.50 -30.65
N ALA A 559 10.02 -10.72 -30.11
CA ALA A 559 11.35 -10.56 -30.69
C ALA A 559 12.13 -11.90 -30.78
N ILE A 560 12.06 -12.72 -29.71
CA ILE A 560 12.73 -14.03 -29.67
C ILE A 560 12.09 -15.00 -30.66
N LEU A 561 10.77 -15.02 -30.81
CA LEU A 561 10.08 -15.84 -31.80
C LEU A 561 10.50 -15.45 -33.20
N ALA A 562 10.56 -14.14 -33.50
CA ALA A 562 10.95 -13.63 -34.81
C ALA A 562 12.37 -14.06 -35.23
N VAL A 563 13.37 -13.90 -34.35
CA VAL A 563 14.76 -14.26 -34.64
C VAL A 563 14.99 -15.78 -34.75
N ASN A 564 14.01 -16.59 -34.29
CA ASN A 564 14.00 -18.04 -34.43
C ASN A 564 13.10 -18.53 -35.56
N GLY A 565 12.57 -17.64 -36.42
CA GLY A 565 11.77 -17.99 -37.60
C GLY A 565 10.30 -18.33 -37.34
N TYR A 566 9.78 -18.06 -36.14
CA TYR A 566 8.37 -18.27 -35.77
C TYR A 566 7.55 -16.99 -36.05
N GLU A 567 7.49 -16.56 -37.29
CA GLU A 567 6.90 -15.27 -37.70
C GLU A 567 5.43 -15.12 -37.31
N ASP A 568 4.60 -16.15 -37.48
CA ASP A 568 3.19 -16.08 -37.16
C ASP A 568 2.96 -15.88 -35.64
N GLY A 569 3.75 -16.59 -34.83
CA GLY A 569 3.72 -16.42 -33.38
C GLY A 569 4.20 -15.03 -32.94
N ALA A 570 5.27 -14.54 -33.55
CA ALA A 570 5.81 -13.21 -33.28
C ALA A 570 4.82 -12.10 -33.63
N LYS A 571 4.21 -12.17 -34.84
CA LYS A 571 3.16 -11.22 -35.26
C LYS A 571 1.89 -11.32 -34.40
N GLY A 572 1.57 -12.54 -33.90
CA GLY A 572 0.48 -12.76 -32.98
C GLY A 572 0.69 -12.02 -31.64
N ASP A 573 1.86 -12.19 -31.04
CA ASP A 573 2.23 -11.49 -29.81
C ASP A 573 2.28 -9.97 -30.02
N ALA A 574 2.88 -9.50 -31.11
CA ALA A 574 2.96 -8.07 -31.44
C ALA A 574 1.57 -7.43 -31.61
N ARG A 575 0.61 -8.13 -32.22
CA ARG A 575 -0.78 -7.67 -32.35
C ARG A 575 -1.49 -7.58 -30.99
N ASN A 576 -1.21 -8.51 -30.08
CA ASN A 576 -1.78 -8.49 -28.73
C ASN A 576 -1.27 -7.30 -27.90
N LEU A 577 -0.12 -6.71 -28.25
CA LEU A 577 0.40 -5.51 -27.58
C LEU A 577 -0.42 -4.25 -27.92
N GLY A 578 -0.99 -4.15 -29.13
CA GLY A 578 -1.88 -3.07 -29.53
C GLY A 578 -1.39 -1.67 -29.12
N ALA A 579 -2.19 -0.99 -28.28
CA ALA A 579 -1.88 0.32 -27.70
C ALA A 579 -1.12 0.26 -26.38
N ALA A 580 -0.56 -0.89 -25.99
CA ALA A 580 0.15 -1.04 -24.73
C ALA A 580 1.34 -0.07 -24.64
N GLN A 581 1.55 0.46 -23.43
CA GLN A 581 2.65 1.36 -23.15
C GLN A 581 3.96 0.54 -23.02
N LEU A 582 4.84 0.69 -24.02
CA LEU A 582 6.14 0.05 -24.08
C LEU A 582 7.25 1.08 -23.87
N LEU A 583 8.34 0.64 -23.27
CA LEU A 583 9.59 1.42 -23.26
C LEU A 583 10.12 1.58 -24.68
N PRO A 584 10.88 2.66 -24.99
CA PRO A 584 11.44 2.87 -26.32
C PRO A 584 12.22 1.67 -26.84
N GLU A 585 13.02 1.02 -26.00
CA GLU A 585 13.84 -0.14 -26.33
C GLU A 585 12.98 -1.41 -26.56
N GLU A 586 11.90 -1.60 -25.81
CA GLU A 586 10.94 -2.69 -26.02
C GLU A 586 10.22 -2.53 -27.35
N ARG A 587 9.82 -1.30 -27.68
CA ARG A 587 9.22 -0.97 -28.99
C ARG A 587 10.20 -1.22 -30.12
N ALA A 588 11.48 -0.88 -29.95
CA ALA A 588 12.52 -1.15 -30.94
C ALA A 588 12.70 -2.64 -31.19
N LEU A 589 12.55 -3.52 -30.17
CA LEU A 589 12.64 -4.98 -30.35
C LEU A 589 11.58 -5.52 -31.33
N ILE A 590 10.38 -4.96 -31.31
CA ILE A 590 9.24 -5.44 -32.12
C ILE A 590 8.96 -4.57 -33.35
N ALA A 591 9.70 -3.48 -33.57
CA ALA A 591 9.50 -2.58 -34.72
C ALA A 591 9.47 -3.31 -36.09
N PRO A 592 10.33 -4.33 -36.34
CA PRO A 592 10.27 -5.09 -37.57
C PRO A 592 8.98 -5.91 -37.78
N LEU A 593 8.24 -6.20 -36.71
CA LEU A 593 7.00 -6.98 -36.71
C LEU A 593 5.75 -6.12 -36.90
N MET A 594 5.88 -4.81 -36.74
CA MET A 594 4.78 -3.83 -36.82
C MET A 594 4.67 -3.20 -38.22
N VAL A 595 5.56 -3.56 -39.11
CA VAL A 595 5.50 -3.12 -40.52
C VAL A 595 4.65 -4.13 -41.29
N ASP A 596 3.51 -3.69 -41.83
CA ASP A 596 2.61 -4.48 -42.68
C ASP A 596 3.24 -4.87 -44.01
#